data_e294ef41a2ad5cce43fa06ed8abfb6b9
#
_entry.id   e294ef41a2ad5cce43fa06ed8abfb6b9
#
_cell.length_a   1.000
_cell.length_b   1.000
_cell.length_c   1.000
_cell.angle_alpha   90.00
_cell.angle_beta   90.00
_cell.angle_gamma   90.00
#
_symmetry.space_group_name_H-M   'P 1'
#
loop_
_entity.id
_entity.type
_entity.pdbx_description
1 polymer ?
#
loop_
_entity_poly.entity_id
_entity_poly.type
_entity_poly.pdbx_seq_one_letter_code
_entity_poly.pdbx_strand_id
1 'polypeptide(L)'
;QKLAEQKSQSPLVTAAPTATPAADGTSDSQATTEPAPTETPTPAPTPVPGNVIGSTFVVGNHAMVMVLPEEDTELEADQEIGEETQDITAEAEDGTIPEWKYYRDQSIKAVSIPEGTTEIGRFAFSRSSAESVTFPEGVTTIDYAAFYHCDNLNSVILPDTVTRVEAKACTHTGWMDDFEENSMDDYLISGDILVAYKGDLPEVTIPDGVRVIADEAFRSHTELKKVHLPASVTNIGDSAFPEGIEIINE
;
A
#
# COMPACT_ATOMS: atom_id res chain seq x y z
N GLN A 1 38.52 48.13 11.86
CA GLN A 1 39.31 47.61 13.02
C GLN A 1 38.87 46.18 13.23
N LYS A 2 39.68 45.34 12.74
CA LYS A 2 40.71 44.45 13.35
C LYS A 2 40.11 43.27 14.11
N LEU A 3 40.29 42.09 13.51
CA LEU A 3 41.00 40.89 13.96
C LEU A 3 40.27 40.13 15.10
N ALA A 4 40.18 38.84 15.08
CA ALA A 4 41.22 37.81 14.87
C ALA A 4 40.63 36.45 14.54
N GLU A 5 41.35 35.74 13.69
CA GLU A 5 41.40 34.31 13.52
C GLU A 5 41.65 33.56 14.83
N GLN A 6 41.05 32.39 15.01
CA GLN A 6 41.76 31.31 15.67
C GLN A 6 41.40 29.95 15.09
N LYS A 7 42.40 29.41 14.41
CA LYS A 7 42.59 27.98 14.08
C LYS A 7 42.83 27.17 15.37
N SER A 8 42.32 25.96 15.44
CA SER A 8 42.98 24.82 16.08
C SER A 8 42.19 23.54 15.75
N GLN A 9 42.60 22.75 14.78
CA GLN A 9 43.48 21.60 14.87
C GLN A 9 42.86 20.40 15.61
N SER A 10 42.64 19.35 14.79
CA SER A 10 42.41 17.95 15.16
C SER A 10 43.55 17.35 15.97
N PRO A 11 43.34 16.19 16.58
CA PRO A 11 44.18 15.10 16.16
C PRO A 11 43.48 13.79 15.83
N LEU A 12 44.06 13.17 14.82
CA LEU A 12 44.00 11.74 14.51
C LEU A 12 44.45 10.90 15.72
N VAL A 13 43.79 9.77 15.95
CA VAL A 13 44.47 8.59 16.54
C VAL A 13 44.08 7.34 15.77
N THR A 14 45.11 6.75 15.28
CA THR A 14 45.31 5.53 14.53
C THR A 14 45.26 4.29 15.43
N ALA A 15 44.92 3.17 14.80
CA ALA A 15 45.46 1.82 14.99
C ALA A 15 44.52 0.71 15.46
N ALA A 16 44.32 -0.20 14.55
CA ALA A 16 44.06 -1.62 14.81
C ALA A 16 45.30 -2.30 15.37
N PRO A 17 45.20 -3.47 15.98
CA PRO A 17 45.80 -4.59 15.26
C PRO A 17 44.99 -5.90 15.25
N THR A 18 45.20 -6.57 14.17
CA THR A 18 45.08 -7.97 13.80
C THR A 18 45.66 -8.95 14.81
N ALA A 19 45.00 -10.08 15.04
CA ALA A 19 45.65 -11.36 15.31
C ALA A 19 44.69 -12.55 15.12
N THR A 20 44.92 -13.36 14.15
CA THR A 20 44.72 -14.82 14.10
C THR A 20 46.12 -15.42 14.40
N PRO A 21 46.33 -16.66 14.92
CA PRO A 21 45.85 -17.89 14.30
C PRO A 21 45.69 -19.15 15.19
N ALA A 22 45.14 -20.21 14.54
CA ALA A 22 45.50 -21.66 14.59
C ALA A 22 45.15 -22.48 15.85
N ALA A 23 44.37 -23.44 15.65
CA ALA A 23 44.50 -24.84 15.22
C ALA A 23 44.43 -25.87 16.33
N ASP A 24 43.63 -26.88 16.02
CA ASP A 24 43.77 -28.29 16.32
C ASP A 24 43.06 -28.88 17.56
N GLY A 25 42.30 -29.97 17.32
CA GLY A 25 41.78 -30.81 18.38
C GLY A 25 40.53 -31.63 17.97
N THR A 26 40.73 -32.67 17.20
CA THR A 26 39.85 -33.82 17.00
C THR A 26 39.21 -34.33 18.29
N SER A 27 37.90 -34.55 18.32
CA SER A 27 37.32 -35.79 18.89
C SER A 27 35.87 -36.00 18.49
N ASP A 28 35.69 -37.16 17.98
CA ASP A 28 34.53 -37.95 17.63
C ASP A 28 33.48 -38.00 18.76
N SER A 29 32.23 -37.70 18.48
CA SER A 29 31.11 -38.21 19.28
C SER A 29 29.83 -38.18 18.41
N GLN A 30 29.39 -39.38 18.08
CA GLN A 30 28.09 -39.67 17.51
C GLN A 30 26.96 -38.97 18.28
N ALA A 31 26.20 -38.15 17.59
CA ALA A 31 24.89 -37.68 18.05
C ALA A 31 23.82 -38.24 17.15
N THR A 32 22.98 -39.02 17.73
CA THR A 32 21.76 -39.64 17.26
C THR A 32 20.85 -38.61 16.61
N THR A 33 20.53 -38.80 15.37
CA THR A 33 19.53 -38.00 14.66
C THR A 33 18.13 -38.40 15.10
N GLU A 34 17.50 -37.52 15.86
CA GLU A 34 16.07 -37.53 16.11
C GLU A 34 15.33 -37.08 14.83
N PRO A 35 14.33 -37.81 14.32
CA PRO A 35 13.61 -37.41 13.14
C PRO A 35 12.75 -36.17 13.42
N ALA A 36 12.87 -35.16 12.56
CA ALA A 36 12.02 -33.97 12.54
C ALA A 36 10.53 -34.34 12.48
N PRO A 37 9.63 -33.59 13.13
CA PRO A 37 8.22 -33.84 13.07
C PRO A 37 7.72 -33.67 11.62
N THR A 38 7.06 -34.70 11.13
CA THR A 38 6.39 -34.75 9.85
C THR A 38 5.25 -33.72 9.86
N GLU A 39 5.40 -32.64 9.11
CA GLU A 39 4.32 -31.69 8.88
C GLU A 39 3.18 -32.40 8.15
N THR A 40 2.03 -32.44 8.79
CA THR A 40 0.79 -32.95 8.19
C THR A 40 0.43 -32.01 7.02
N PRO A 41 0.21 -32.48 5.80
CA PRO A 41 -0.16 -31.62 4.69
C PRO A 41 -1.51 -30.96 4.98
N THR A 42 -1.54 -29.65 5.00
CA THR A 42 -2.77 -28.85 5.00
C THR A 42 -3.63 -29.28 3.81
N PRO A 43 -4.93 -29.60 4.01
CA PRO A 43 -5.79 -29.98 2.89
C PRO A 43 -5.88 -28.86 1.88
N ALA A 44 -5.73 -29.22 0.60
CA ALA A 44 -5.88 -28.31 -0.52
C ALA A 44 -7.27 -27.65 -0.49
N PRO A 45 -7.38 -26.35 -0.80
CA PRO A 45 -8.67 -25.69 -0.87
C PRO A 45 -9.54 -26.34 -1.95
N THR A 46 -10.79 -26.58 -1.60
CA THR A 46 -11.80 -27.15 -2.49
C THR A 46 -12.02 -26.22 -3.68
N PRO A 47 -11.99 -26.68 -4.92
CA PRO A 47 -12.22 -25.82 -6.08
C PRO A 47 -13.67 -25.32 -6.09
N VAL A 48 -13.81 -24.00 -6.17
CA VAL A 48 -15.10 -23.33 -6.39
C VAL A 48 -15.44 -23.47 -7.88
N PRO A 49 -16.65 -23.96 -8.27
CA PRO A 49 -17.02 -24.05 -9.67
C PRO A 49 -17.33 -22.67 -10.23
N GLY A 50 -16.49 -22.21 -11.11
CA GLY A 50 -16.63 -20.96 -11.87
C GLY A 50 -15.48 -20.87 -12.85
N ASN A 51 -15.76 -20.42 -14.06
CA ASN A 51 -14.78 -20.30 -15.13
C ASN A 51 -13.77 -19.21 -14.75
N VAL A 52 -12.51 -19.60 -14.50
CA VAL A 52 -11.48 -18.71 -13.99
C VAL A 52 -10.45 -18.46 -15.08
N ILE A 53 -10.36 -17.22 -15.55
CA ILE A 53 -9.20 -16.76 -16.32
C ILE A 53 -8.23 -16.11 -15.31
N GLY A 54 -7.20 -16.84 -14.91
CA GLY A 54 -6.23 -16.36 -13.92
C GLY A 54 -4.88 -16.04 -14.55
N SER A 55 -4.32 -14.90 -14.21
CA SER A 55 -2.90 -14.61 -14.43
C SER A 55 -2.12 -15.08 -13.21
N THR A 56 -1.09 -15.91 -13.44
CA THR A 56 -0.23 -16.42 -12.35
C THR A 56 0.94 -15.48 -12.17
N PHE A 57 1.10 -14.93 -10.97
CA PHE A 57 2.28 -14.18 -10.57
C PHE A 57 3.07 -14.97 -9.53
N VAL A 58 4.38 -14.97 -9.65
CA VAL A 58 5.29 -15.60 -8.69
C VAL A 58 5.95 -14.49 -7.88
N VAL A 59 5.62 -14.40 -6.58
CA VAL A 59 6.31 -13.52 -5.65
C VAL A 59 7.06 -14.40 -4.64
N GLY A 60 8.39 -14.43 -4.77
CA GLY A 60 9.22 -15.31 -3.95
C GLY A 60 8.99 -16.80 -4.26
N ASN A 61 8.91 -17.63 -3.23
CA ASN A 61 8.78 -19.10 -3.38
C ASN A 61 7.31 -19.58 -3.35
N HIS A 62 6.33 -18.69 -3.47
CA HIS A 62 4.90 -19.02 -3.45
C HIS A 62 4.25 -18.57 -4.76
N ALA A 63 3.61 -19.53 -5.45
CA ALA A 63 2.74 -19.23 -6.57
C ALA A 63 1.37 -18.81 -6.03
N MET A 64 1.02 -17.54 -6.18
CA MET A 64 -0.33 -17.06 -5.93
C MET A 64 -1.09 -17.00 -7.24
N VAL A 65 -2.21 -17.68 -7.31
CA VAL A 65 -3.17 -17.52 -8.41
C VAL A 65 -4.12 -16.42 -8.03
N MET A 66 -3.96 -15.25 -8.64
CA MET A 66 -4.96 -14.18 -8.51
C MET A 66 -6.12 -14.53 -9.44
N VAL A 67 -7.21 -15.00 -8.84
CA VAL A 67 -8.48 -15.14 -9.52
C VAL A 67 -9.12 -13.77 -9.53
N LEU A 68 -8.99 -13.05 -10.66
CA LEU A 68 -9.82 -11.87 -10.88
C LEU A 68 -11.21 -12.39 -11.26
N PRO A 69 -12.28 -11.95 -10.60
CA PRO A 69 -13.62 -12.18 -11.12
C PRO A 69 -13.72 -11.53 -12.50
N GLU A 70 -14.25 -12.25 -13.48
CA GLU A 70 -14.45 -11.75 -14.84
C GLU A 70 -15.25 -10.46 -14.82
N GLU A 71 -14.83 -9.50 -15.65
CA GLU A 71 -15.57 -8.28 -15.93
C GLU A 71 -16.95 -8.66 -16.48
N ASP A 72 -17.97 -8.12 -15.81
CA ASP A 72 -19.32 -7.88 -16.32
C ASP A 72 -19.96 -8.97 -17.16
N THR A 73 -20.46 -10.02 -16.51
CA THR A 73 -21.70 -10.63 -16.99
C THR A 73 -22.84 -9.84 -16.34
N GLU A 74 -23.63 -9.13 -17.17
CA GLU A 74 -24.89 -8.54 -16.78
C GLU A 74 -25.73 -9.60 -16.04
N LEU A 75 -25.72 -9.54 -14.71
CA LEU A 75 -26.73 -10.23 -13.92
C LEU A 75 -27.93 -9.31 -13.87
N GLU A 76 -28.99 -9.82 -14.46
CA GLU A 76 -30.29 -9.15 -14.56
C GLU A 76 -30.66 -8.49 -13.24
N ALA A 77 -30.87 -7.17 -13.33
CA ALA A 77 -31.47 -6.37 -12.31
C ALA A 77 -32.92 -6.80 -12.16
N ASP A 78 -33.24 -7.56 -11.12
CA ASP A 78 -34.56 -7.56 -10.52
C ASP A 78 -34.52 -8.32 -9.18
N GLN A 79 -34.03 -7.64 -8.17
CA GLN A 79 -34.54 -7.75 -6.78
C GLN A 79 -34.19 -6.45 -6.07
N GLU A 80 -35.10 -5.48 -6.09
CA GLU A 80 -35.17 -4.45 -5.06
C GLU A 80 -35.47 -5.13 -3.71
N ILE A 81 -34.42 -5.69 -3.09
CA ILE A 81 -34.43 -5.83 -1.65
C ILE A 81 -33.81 -4.52 -1.19
N GLY A 82 -34.66 -3.63 -0.72
CA GLY A 82 -34.24 -2.46 0.01
C GLY A 82 -33.54 -2.92 1.30
N GLU A 83 -32.29 -3.35 1.19
CA GLU A 83 -31.44 -3.54 2.36
C GLU A 83 -31.20 -2.16 2.95
N GLU A 84 -31.69 -1.98 4.15
CA GLU A 84 -31.51 -0.76 4.93
C GLU A 84 -30.00 -0.64 5.19
N THR A 85 -29.35 0.33 4.53
CA THR A 85 -27.90 0.57 4.69
C THR A 85 -27.64 1.02 6.13
N GLN A 86 -26.54 0.56 6.71
CA GLN A 86 -26.18 0.81 8.10
C GLN A 86 -24.77 1.35 8.26
N ASP A 87 -24.59 2.12 9.32
CA ASP A 87 -23.27 2.51 9.78
C ASP A 87 -22.66 1.33 10.57
N ILE A 88 -21.41 1.02 10.29
CA ILE A 88 -20.70 -0.07 10.94
C ILE A 88 -19.39 0.39 11.60
N THR A 89 -18.99 -0.33 12.66
CA THR A 89 -17.59 -0.36 13.07
C THR A 89 -16.98 -1.61 12.47
N ALA A 90 -15.92 -1.44 11.66
CA ALA A 90 -15.26 -2.57 11.02
C ALA A 90 -14.63 -3.51 12.06
N GLU A 91 -14.54 -4.79 11.74
CA GLU A 91 -13.91 -5.77 12.60
C GLU A 91 -12.44 -5.96 12.19
N ALA A 92 -11.52 -5.65 13.11
CA ALA A 92 -10.10 -5.88 12.93
C ALA A 92 -9.67 -7.17 13.65
N GLU A 93 -8.75 -7.90 13.03
CA GLU A 93 -8.11 -9.09 13.57
C GLU A 93 -6.59 -8.81 13.61
N ASP A 94 -5.99 -8.90 14.80
CA ASP A 94 -4.56 -8.62 15.01
C ASP A 94 -4.08 -7.29 14.40
N GLY A 95 -4.91 -6.25 14.49
CA GLY A 95 -4.60 -4.92 13.94
C GLY A 95 -4.81 -4.77 12.43
N THR A 96 -5.40 -5.75 11.77
CA THR A 96 -5.69 -5.73 10.33
C THR A 96 -7.18 -5.87 10.09
N ILE A 97 -7.76 -5.05 9.20
CA ILE A 97 -9.07 -5.37 8.62
C ILE A 97 -8.82 -6.49 7.61
N PRO A 98 -9.44 -7.67 7.79
CA PRO A 98 -9.13 -8.83 6.96
C PRO A 98 -9.40 -8.62 5.47
N GLU A 99 -8.63 -9.31 4.63
CA GLU A 99 -8.84 -9.33 3.17
C GLU A 99 -10.27 -9.77 2.84
N TRP A 100 -10.90 -9.06 1.87
CA TRP A 100 -12.25 -9.37 1.35
C TRP A 100 -13.38 -9.29 2.38
N LYS A 101 -13.14 -8.82 3.60
CA LYS A 101 -14.10 -8.87 4.73
C LYS A 101 -15.47 -8.26 4.39
N TYR A 102 -15.47 -7.10 3.73
CA TYR A 102 -16.66 -6.34 3.33
C TYR A 102 -16.78 -6.20 1.81
N TYR A 103 -16.20 -7.14 1.07
CA TYR A 103 -16.24 -7.13 -0.38
C TYR A 103 -17.67 -7.23 -0.91
N ARG A 104 -18.07 -6.26 -1.76
CA ARG A 104 -19.43 -6.16 -2.31
C ARG A 104 -20.54 -6.03 -1.27
N ASP A 105 -20.25 -5.61 -0.08
CA ASP A 105 -21.27 -5.42 0.95
C ASP A 105 -22.06 -4.14 0.66
N GLN A 106 -23.30 -4.31 0.20
CA GLN A 106 -24.20 -3.22 -0.16
C GLN A 106 -25.02 -2.71 1.03
N SER A 107 -24.87 -3.31 2.20
CA SER A 107 -25.55 -2.88 3.43
C SER A 107 -24.81 -1.77 4.18
N ILE A 108 -23.57 -1.45 3.77
CA ILE A 108 -22.72 -0.49 4.50
C ILE A 108 -22.95 0.92 3.98
N LYS A 109 -23.13 1.87 4.92
CA LYS A 109 -23.21 3.30 4.62
C LYS A 109 -22.00 4.07 5.13
N ALA A 110 -21.73 4.05 6.42
CA ALA A 110 -20.54 4.64 7.01
C ALA A 110 -19.71 3.58 7.72
N VAL A 111 -18.38 3.67 7.56
CA VAL A 111 -17.43 2.76 8.16
C VAL A 111 -16.59 3.50 9.18
N SER A 112 -16.57 3.00 10.43
CA SER A 112 -15.59 3.40 11.43
C SER A 112 -14.55 2.30 11.58
N ILE A 113 -13.30 2.61 11.26
CA ILE A 113 -12.17 1.71 11.49
C ILE A 113 -11.82 1.77 12.99
N PRO A 114 -11.71 0.62 13.69
CA PRO A 114 -11.48 0.62 15.14
C PRO A 114 -10.06 1.05 15.51
N GLU A 115 -9.92 1.57 16.72
CA GLU A 115 -8.61 1.87 17.32
C GLU A 115 -7.71 0.63 17.38
N GLY A 116 -6.40 0.84 17.15
CA GLY A 116 -5.43 -0.25 17.11
C GLY A 116 -5.31 -0.94 15.75
N THR A 117 -6.11 -0.52 14.76
CA THR A 117 -5.92 -0.97 13.38
C THR A 117 -4.68 -0.31 12.79
N THR A 118 -3.82 -1.12 12.20
CA THR A 118 -2.59 -0.68 11.51
C THR A 118 -2.64 -0.89 10.00
N GLU A 119 -3.54 -1.76 9.53
CA GLU A 119 -3.63 -2.14 8.13
C GLU A 119 -5.08 -2.34 7.69
N ILE A 120 -5.41 -1.81 6.53
CA ILE A 120 -6.64 -2.15 5.80
C ILE A 120 -6.25 -3.15 4.73
N GLY A 121 -6.70 -4.39 4.89
CA GLY A 121 -6.29 -5.49 4.04
C GLY A 121 -6.79 -5.40 2.60
N ARG A 122 -6.22 -6.22 1.76
CA ARG A 122 -6.49 -6.31 0.32
C ARG A 122 -7.97 -6.53 0.03
N PHE A 123 -8.55 -5.69 -0.84
CA PHE A 123 -9.98 -5.74 -1.21
C PHE A 123 -10.95 -5.67 -0.03
N ALA A 124 -10.53 -5.24 1.16
CA ALA A 124 -11.34 -5.32 2.38
C ALA A 124 -12.74 -4.71 2.20
N PHE A 125 -12.86 -3.56 1.54
CA PHE A 125 -14.13 -2.87 1.27
C PHE A 125 -14.44 -2.75 -0.23
N SER A 126 -13.67 -3.42 -1.09
CA SER A 126 -13.83 -3.26 -2.54
C SER A 126 -15.27 -3.56 -2.98
N ARG A 127 -15.81 -2.66 -3.82
CA ARG A 127 -17.18 -2.73 -4.35
C ARG A 127 -18.29 -2.67 -3.28
N SER A 128 -17.99 -2.19 -2.09
CA SER A 128 -19.01 -1.92 -1.07
C SER A 128 -19.75 -0.61 -1.37
N SER A 129 -20.93 -0.45 -0.76
CA SER A 129 -21.72 0.79 -0.89
C SER A 129 -21.29 1.89 0.08
N ALA A 130 -20.15 1.75 0.76
CA ALA A 130 -19.65 2.72 1.72
C ALA A 130 -19.61 4.14 1.15
N GLU A 131 -20.26 5.09 1.83
CA GLU A 131 -20.29 6.52 1.49
C GLU A 131 -19.18 7.31 2.21
N SER A 132 -18.75 6.81 3.36
CA SER A 132 -17.70 7.42 4.18
C SER A 132 -16.92 6.40 4.97
N VAL A 133 -15.65 6.74 5.23
CA VAL A 133 -14.76 5.96 6.10
C VAL A 133 -14.04 6.91 7.06
N THR A 134 -13.97 6.51 8.32
CA THR A 134 -13.22 7.21 9.37
C THR A 134 -12.09 6.30 9.85
N PHE A 135 -10.87 6.80 9.77
CA PHE A 135 -9.66 6.10 10.20
C PHE A 135 -9.21 6.59 11.57
N PRO A 136 -8.75 5.70 12.47
CA PRO A 136 -8.02 6.09 13.66
C PRO A 136 -6.58 6.46 13.33
N GLU A 137 -5.93 7.17 14.23
CA GLU A 137 -4.48 7.27 14.23
C GLU A 137 -3.87 5.87 14.45
N GLY A 138 -2.77 5.57 13.75
CA GLY A 138 -2.11 4.28 13.83
C GLY A 138 -2.26 3.41 12.60
N VAL A 139 -3.20 3.70 11.69
CA VAL A 139 -3.24 3.05 10.36
C VAL A 139 -2.00 3.46 9.58
N THR A 140 -1.21 2.49 9.15
CA THR A 140 0.05 2.69 8.42
C THR A 140 -0.03 2.24 6.97
N THR A 141 -0.93 1.30 6.67
CA THR A 141 -1.02 0.67 5.35
C THR A 141 -2.47 0.60 4.87
N ILE A 142 -2.69 1.05 3.64
CA ILE A 142 -3.90 0.80 2.87
C ILE A 142 -3.48 -0.15 1.73
N ASP A 143 -3.85 -1.42 1.81
CA ASP A 143 -3.38 -2.46 0.90
C ASP A 143 -4.11 -2.40 -0.45
N TYR A 144 -3.64 -3.22 -1.38
CA TYR A 144 -4.10 -3.29 -2.77
C TYR A 144 -5.62 -3.31 -2.89
N ALA A 145 -6.16 -2.37 -3.65
CA ALA A 145 -7.58 -2.30 -3.98
C ALA A 145 -8.53 -2.30 -2.76
N ALA A 146 -8.07 -1.84 -1.57
CA ALA A 146 -8.84 -1.89 -0.33
C ALA A 146 -10.23 -1.25 -0.47
N PHE A 147 -10.34 -0.12 -1.19
CA PHE A 147 -11.59 0.60 -1.47
C PHE A 147 -11.90 0.64 -2.98
N TYR A 148 -11.37 -0.28 -3.77
CA TYR A 148 -11.57 -0.31 -5.22
C TYR A 148 -13.05 -0.43 -5.58
N HIS A 149 -13.55 0.46 -6.46
CA HIS A 149 -14.96 0.53 -6.81
C HIS A 149 -15.92 0.74 -5.61
N CYS A 150 -15.53 1.55 -4.64
CA CYS A 150 -16.45 2.13 -3.68
C CYS A 150 -17.03 3.42 -4.28
N ASP A 151 -17.90 3.28 -5.26
CA ASP A 151 -18.36 4.39 -6.13
C ASP A 151 -19.07 5.51 -5.33
N ASN A 152 -19.62 5.17 -4.15
CA ASN A 152 -20.29 6.14 -3.26
C ASN A 152 -19.34 6.81 -2.26
N LEU A 153 -18.07 6.40 -2.17
CA LEU A 153 -17.10 6.94 -1.24
C LEU A 153 -16.55 8.28 -1.76
N ASN A 154 -17.20 9.38 -1.37
CA ASN A 154 -16.93 10.71 -1.92
C ASN A 154 -15.84 11.51 -1.19
N SER A 155 -15.31 10.99 -0.10
CA SER A 155 -14.21 11.62 0.65
C SER A 155 -13.40 10.58 1.39
N VAL A 156 -12.08 10.69 1.28
CA VAL A 156 -11.12 9.86 2.01
C VAL A 156 -10.10 10.77 2.68
N ILE A 157 -10.09 10.77 4.02
CA ILE A 157 -9.10 11.50 4.80
C ILE A 157 -8.18 10.46 5.44
N LEU A 158 -6.98 10.33 4.88
CA LEU A 158 -5.97 9.42 5.39
C LEU A 158 -5.25 10.05 6.58
N PRO A 159 -5.01 9.30 7.68
CA PRO A 159 -4.27 9.82 8.83
C PRO A 159 -2.78 9.99 8.50
N ASP A 160 -2.11 10.90 9.21
CA ASP A 160 -0.68 11.20 9.04
C ASP A 160 0.25 10.00 9.35
N THR A 161 -0.29 8.97 9.99
CA THR A 161 0.43 7.72 10.26
C THR A 161 0.57 6.81 9.04
N VAL A 162 -0.21 7.02 7.98
CA VAL A 162 -0.13 6.21 6.75
C VAL A 162 1.22 6.44 6.07
N THR A 163 1.93 5.36 5.82
CA THR A 163 3.22 5.36 5.14
C THR A 163 3.18 4.62 3.80
N ARG A 164 2.08 3.91 3.54
CA ARG A 164 1.93 3.07 2.35
C ARG A 164 0.48 3.04 1.88
N VAL A 165 0.28 3.41 0.63
CA VAL A 165 -0.98 3.28 -0.10
C VAL A 165 -0.67 2.48 -1.36
N GLU A 166 -1.19 1.26 -1.41
CA GLU A 166 -0.95 0.31 -2.49
C GLU A 166 -1.74 0.63 -3.75
N ALA A 167 -1.33 0.00 -4.83
CA ALA A 167 -1.98 0.14 -6.14
C ALA A 167 -3.50 -0.08 -6.06
N LYS A 168 -4.24 0.75 -6.77
CA LYS A 168 -5.71 0.71 -6.85
C LYS A 168 -6.44 0.88 -5.52
N ALA A 169 -5.78 1.22 -4.42
CA ALA A 169 -6.40 1.32 -3.10
C ALA A 169 -7.68 2.17 -3.09
N CYS A 170 -7.69 3.29 -3.82
CA CYS A 170 -8.83 4.21 -3.93
C CYS A 170 -9.34 4.40 -5.37
N THR A 171 -8.94 3.58 -6.33
CA THR A 171 -9.35 3.69 -7.73
C THR A 171 -10.85 3.40 -7.87
N HIS A 172 -11.56 4.22 -8.68
CA HIS A 172 -13.01 4.16 -8.84
C HIS A 172 -13.77 4.32 -7.51
N THR A 173 -13.27 5.16 -6.62
CA THR A 173 -14.10 5.75 -5.56
C THR A 173 -14.74 7.02 -6.09
N GLY A 174 -15.90 7.40 -5.57
CA GLY A 174 -16.50 8.69 -5.93
C GLY A 174 -15.56 9.88 -5.68
N TRP A 175 -14.69 9.78 -4.68
CA TRP A 175 -13.64 10.76 -4.40
C TRP A 175 -12.59 10.88 -5.52
N MET A 176 -12.12 9.74 -6.04
CA MET A 176 -11.16 9.70 -7.16
C MET A 176 -11.81 10.18 -8.46
N ASP A 177 -13.03 9.72 -8.73
CA ASP A 177 -13.75 10.06 -9.95
C ASP A 177 -14.10 11.56 -9.97
N ASP A 178 -14.50 12.14 -8.82
CA ASP A 178 -14.73 13.59 -8.70
C ASP A 178 -13.44 14.39 -8.92
N PHE A 179 -12.31 13.92 -8.41
CA PHE A 179 -11.02 14.53 -8.70
C PHE A 179 -10.69 14.48 -10.20
N GLU A 180 -10.83 13.33 -10.83
CA GLU A 180 -10.51 13.16 -12.25
C GLU A 180 -11.39 14.02 -13.16
N GLU A 181 -12.69 14.11 -12.87
CA GLU A 181 -13.68 14.77 -13.71
C GLU A 181 -13.85 16.26 -13.42
N ASN A 182 -13.84 16.66 -12.15
CA ASN A 182 -14.32 17.97 -11.73
C ASN A 182 -13.25 18.86 -11.08
N SER A 183 -12.16 18.31 -10.51
CA SER A 183 -11.13 19.10 -9.88
C SER A 183 -10.36 19.94 -10.91
N MET A 184 -9.94 21.14 -10.51
CA MET A 184 -9.01 21.97 -11.27
C MET A 184 -7.55 21.75 -10.86
N ASP A 185 -7.33 20.98 -9.79
CA ASP A 185 -6.00 20.65 -9.29
C ASP A 185 -5.43 19.46 -10.05
N ASP A 186 -4.12 19.46 -10.28
CA ASP A 186 -3.42 18.34 -10.94
C ASP A 186 -3.09 17.21 -9.96
N TYR A 187 -3.14 17.47 -8.66
CA TYR A 187 -2.76 16.53 -7.60
C TYR A 187 -3.93 16.22 -6.69
N LEU A 188 -4.18 14.95 -6.44
CA LEU A 188 -5.05 14.48 -5.37
C LEU A 188 -4.20 14.19 -4.13
N ILE A 189 -4.33 15.04 -3.12
CA ILE A 189 -3.57 14.93 -1.87
C ILE A 189 -4.54 14.80 -0.70
N SER A 190 -4.31 13.81 0.15
CA SER A 190 -4.98 13.64 1.44
C SER A 190 -3.96 13.83 2.56
N GLY A 191 -4.08 14.94 3.31
CA GLY A 191 -3.07 15.31 4.29
C GLY A 191 -1.71 15.58 3.63
N ASP A 192 -0.71 14.74 3.93
CA ASP A 192 0.63 14.77 3.35
C ASP A 192 0.89 13.61 2.37
N ILE A 193 -0.17 12.95 1.90
CA ILE A 193 -0.12 11.78 1.02
C ILE A 193 -0.63 12.16 -0.36
N LEU A 194 0.23 12.06 -1.38
CA LEU A 194 -0.15 12.23 -2.77
C LEU A 194 -0.69 10.91 -3.31
N VAL A 195 -1.99 10.87 -3.59
CA VAL A 195 -2.73 9.67 -4.00
C VAL A 195 -2.78 9.53 -5.52
N ALA A 196 -2.97 10.63 -6.25
CA ALA A 196 -3.00 10.62 -7.70
C ALA A 196 -2.54 11.94 -8.30
N TYR A 197 -2.09 11.87 -9.55
CA TYR A 197 -1.77 13.01 -10.40
C TYR A 197 -2.51 12.88 -11.73
N LYS A 198 -3.06 13.98 -12.27
CA LYS A 198 -3.79 13.99 -13.54
C LYS A 198 -3.30 15.02 -14.56
N GLY A 199 -2.25 15.78 -14.23
CA GLY A 199 -1.63 16.71 -15.17
C GLY A 199 -0.95 15.99 -16.35
N ASP A 200 -0.52 16.74 -17.35
CA ASP A 200 0.03 16.22 -18.61
C ASP A 200 1.48 16.68 -18.87
N LEU A 201 2.14 17.25 -17.87
CA LEU A 201 3.48 17.82 -18.02
C LEU A 201 4.55 16.72 -18.04
N PRO A 202 5.57 16.85 -18.95
CA PRO A 202 6.69 15.90 -18.98
C PRO A 202 7.70 16.08 -17.83
N GLU A 203 7.63 17.16 -17.11
CA GLU A 203 8.44 17.50 -15.94
C GLU A 203 7.53 18.04 -14.83
N VAL A 204 7.59 17.44 -13.67
CA VAL A 204 6.67 17.68 -12.55
C VAL A 204 7.46 17.93 -11.28
N THR A 205 7.00 18.90 -10.48
CA THR A 205 7.51 19.15 -9.12
C THR A 205 6.46 18.71 -8.11
N ILE A 206 6.81 17.77 -7.25
CA ILE A 206 5.94 17.34 -6.16
C ILE A 206 5.80 18.49 -5.16
N PRO A 207 4.58 18.82 -4.71
CA PRO A 207 4.37 19.90 -3.77
C PRO A 207 5.11 19.72 -2.44
N ASP A 208 5.61 20.82 -1.89
CA ASP A 208 6.20 20.84 -0.55
C ASP A 208 5.21 20.30 0.49
N GLY A 209 5.71 19.53 1.46
CA GLY A 209 4.90 18.95 2.52
C GLY A 209 4.37 17.54 2.18
N VAL A 210 4.42 17.13 0.92
CA VAL A 210 4.13 15.72 0.59
C VAL A 210 5.20 14.83 1.21
N ARG A 211 4.76 13.83 1.99
CA ARG A 211 5.61 12.86 2.67
C ARG A 211 5.54 11.48 2.03
N VAL A 212 4.37 11.11 1.55
CA VAL A 212 4.12 9.80 0.92
C VAL A 212 3.60 10.01 -0.49
N ILE A 213 4.10 9.24 -1.45
CA ILE A 213 3.55 9.12 -2.80
C ILE A 213 2.99 7.70 -2.92
N ALA A 214 1.69 7.61 -3.17
CA ALA A 214 0.99 6.34 -3.31
C ALA A 214 1.49 5.54 -4.50
N ASP A 215 1.31 4.23 -4.44
CA ASP A 215 1.57 3.37 -5.58
C ASP A 215 0.63 3.72 -6.76
N GLU A 216 1.13 3.62 -7.96
CA GLU A 216 0.44 4.01 -9.20
C GLU A 216 -0.02 5.51 -9.27
N ALA A 217 0.46 6.40 -8.39
CA ALA A 217 0.03 7.81 -8.38
C ALA A 217 0.20 8.53 -9.73
N PHE A 218 1.20 8.15 -10.53
CA PHE A 218 1.47 8.70 -11.87
C PHE A 218 1.26 7.68 -12.99
N ARG A 219 0.51 6.62 -12.76
CA ARG A 219 0.37 5.46 -13.67
C ARG A 219 -0.04 5.84 -15.10
N SER A 220 -0.93 6.80 -15.26
CA SER A 220 -1.48 7.18 -16.57
C SER A 220 -0.56 8.10 -17.39
N HIS A 221 0.59 8.52 -16.83
CA HIS A 221 1.41 9.61 -17.36
C HIS A 221 2.65 9.08 -18.09
N THR A 222 2.44 8.43 -19.24
CA THR A 222 3.52 7.84 -20.06
C THR A 222 4.50 8.88 -20.66
N GLU A 223 4.09 10.15 -20.74
CA GLU A 223 4.93 11.25 -21.24
C GLU A 223 5.79 11.89 -20.14
N LEU A 224 5.59 11.53 -18.89
CA LEU A 224 6.40 12.00 -17.77
C LEU A 224 7.86 11.54 -17.94
N LYS A 225 8.80 12.46 -17.81
CA LYS A 225 10.24 12.21 -17.98
C LYS A 225 11.04 12.57 -16.76
N LYS A 226 10.56 13.54 -15.97
CA LYS A 226 11.29 14.05 -14.84
C LYS A 226 10.38 14.42 -13.69
N VAL A 227 10.81 14.10 -12.48
CA VAL A 227 10.12 14.45 -11.23
C VAL A 227 11.10 15.07 -10.25
N HIS A 228 10.74 16.25 -9.74
CA HIS A 228 11.44 16.91 -8.65
C HIS A 228 10.76 16.53 -7.33
N LEU A 229 11.53 15.95 -6.42
CA LEU A 229 11.06 15.52 -5.10
C LEU A 229 11.55 16.48 -4.01
N PRO A 230 10.65 17.10 -3.23
CA PRO A 230 11.05 17.88 -2.08
C PRO A 230 11.63 16.98 -0.97
N ALA A 231 12.45 17.57 -0.10
CA ALA A 231 13.07 16.85 1.03
C ALA A 231 12.06 16.24 2.02
N SER A 232 10.77 16.64 1.96
CA SER A 232 9.70 16.07 2.78
C SER A 232 9.31 14.65 2.38
N VAL A 233 9.54 14.23 1.13
CA VAL A 233 9.17 12.89 0.65
C VAL A 233 10.05 11.83 1.30
N THR A 234 9.44 10.93 2.04
CA THR A 234 10.11 9.83 2.73
C THR A 234 9.72 8.44 2.20
N ASN A 235 8.53 8.33 1.62
CA ASN A 235 8.00 7.07 1.12
C ASN A 235 7.45 7.25 -0.30
N ILE A 236 7.82 6.34 -1.18
CA ILE A 236 7.38 6.31 -2.57
C ILE A 236 6.91 4.88 -2.85
N GLY A 237 5.70 4.74 -3.36
CA GLY A 237 5.15 3.45 -3.79
C GLY A 237 5.97 2.81 -4.91
N ASP A 238 6.01 1.48 -4.96
CA ASP A 238 6.89 0.74 -5.87
C ASP A 238 6.62 1.05 -7.36
N SER A 239 5.38 1.31 -7.73
CA SER A 239 4.96 1.67 -9.10
C SER A 239 4.43 3.11 -9.18
N ALA A 240 4.82 3.99 -8.25
CA ALA A 240 4.33 5.37 -8.19
C ALA A 240 4.54 6.13 -9.50
N PHE A 241 5.67 5.88 -10.17
CA PHE A 241 6.05 6.53 -11.41
C PHE A 241 6.22 5.53 -12.56
N PRO A 242 6.05 5.98 -13.83
CA PRO A 242 6.42 5.18 -15.01
C PRO A 242 7.91 4.81 -15.00
N GLU A 243 8.25 3.71 -15.68
CA GLU A 243 9.65 3.29 -15.82
C GLU A 243 10.49 4.32 -16.61
N GLY A 244 11.74 4.49 -16.20
CA GLY A 244 12.73 5.26 -16.95
C GLY A 244 12.67 6.77 -16.77
N ILE A 245 11.93 7.28 -15.79
CA ILE A 245 11.94 8.72 -15.46
C ILE A 245 13.19 9.10 -14.68
N GLU A 246 13.58 10.38 -14.80
CA GLU A 246 14.63 11.01 -13.99
C GLU A 246 14.05 11.55 -12.69
N ILE A 247 14.58 11.13 -11.54
CA ILE A 247 14.18 11.64 -10.22
C ILE A 247 15.26 12.59 -9.72
N ILE A 248 14.88 13.82 -9.39
CA ILE A 248 15.72 14.86 -8.82
C ILE A 248 15.28 15.13 -7.38
N ASN A 249 16.18 14.91 -6.43
CA ASN A 249 15.94 15.24 -5.02
C ASN A 249 16.43 16.68 -4.74
N GLU A 250 15.55 17.49 -4.15
CA GLU A 250 15.81 18.89 -3.80
C GLU A 250 16.17 19.07 -2.32
#